data_5ca1437370e900ee99c676dc65fe774b
#
_entry.id   5ca1437370e900ee99c676dc65fe774b
#
_cell.length_a   1.000
_cell.length_b   1.000
_cell.length_c   1.000
_cell.angle_alpha   90.00
_cell.angle_beta   90.00
_cell.angle_gamma   90.00
#
_symmetry.space_group_name_H-M   'P 1'
#
loop_
_entity.id
_entity.type
_entity.pdbx_description
1 polymer ?
#
loop_
_entity_poly.entity_id
_entity_poly.type
_entity_poly.pdbx_seq_one_letter_code
_entity_poly.pdbx_strand_id
1 'polypeptide(L)'
;MIFTLTTLARSLADYLEPVMPGVTMYEDPNQQGTETPAMFLQQRYSNIQKQTDGYYIRRIGLDLTYLEDYNLTDLHRRYLAAAEALDLVMDTFPYSDEKSDSTEVIRAFDRSWTIDLDALHYKFEVRVRVTPEEAAVLMKRADLTIEVKEAEQNG
;
A
#
# COMPACT_ATOMS: atom_id res chain seq x y z
N MET A 1 -8.60 -12.78 7.97
CA MET A 1 -8.14 -11.36 7.85
C MET A 1 -8.64 -10.79 6.53
N ILE A 2 -9.29 -9.65 6.58
CA ILE A 2 -9.67 -8.93 5.35
C ILE A 2 -8.60 -7.89 5.05
N PHE A 3 -7.95 -8.05 3.90
CA PHE A 3 -6.90 -7.14 3.47
C PHE A 3 -7.49 -5.90 2.80
N THR A 4 -7.07 -4.72 3.24
CA THR A 4 -7.39 -3.45 2.59
C THR A 4 -6.14 -2.62 2.38
N LEU A 5 -6.15 -1.80 1.32
CA LEU A 5 -5.01 -0.93 1.02
C LEU A 5 -4.80 0.14 2.10
N THR A 6 -5.90 0.66 2.67
CA THR A 6 -5.84 1.65 3.75
C THR A 6 -5.13 1.10 4.98
N THR A 7 -5.47 -0.13 5.40
CA THR A 7 -4.81 -0.77 6.53
C THR A 7 -3.35 -1.06 6.24
N LEU A 8 -3.04 -1.47 5.00
CA LEU A 8 -1.65 -1.69 4.58
C LEU A 8 -0.83 -0.40 4.66
N ALA A 9 -1.37 0.70 4.16
CA ALA A 9 -0.69 2.00 4.20
C ALA A 9 -0.39 2.44 5.63
N ARG A 10 -1.37 2.25 6.54
CA ARG A 10 -1.17 2.57 7.96
C ARG A 10 -0.11 1.68 8.60
N SER A 11 -0.16 0.38 8.33
CA SER A 11 0.82 -0.57 8.86
C SER A 11 2.23 -0.25 8.37
N LEU A 12 2.36 0.12 7.09
CA LEU A 12 3.64 0.55 6.53
C LEU A 12 4.13 1.87 7.13
N ALA A 13 3.24 2.83 7.34
CA ALA A 13 3.61 4.10 7.97
C ALA A 13 4.21 3.88 9.36
N ASP A 14 3.55 3.04 10.16
CA ASP A 14 4.04 2.71 11.51
C ASP A 14 5.37 1.95 11.46
N TYR A 15 5.48 1.00 10.54
CA TYR A 15 6.69 0.18 10.40
C TYR A 15 7.89 0.99 9.93
N LEU A 16 7.69 1.95 9.03
CA LEU A 16 8.77 2.74 8.45
C LEU A 16 9.13 3.98 9.25
N GLU A 17 8.34 4.37 10.25
CA GLU A 17 8.64 5.55 11.08
C GLU A 17 10.03 5.51 11.71
N PRO A 18 10.49 4.41 12.33
CA PRO A 18 11.87 4.36 12.87
C PRO A 18 12.96 4.39 11.81
N VAL A 19 12.65 3.93 10.60
CA VAL A 19 13.61 3.86 9.48
C VAL A 19 13.72 5.21 8.77
N MET A 20 12.59 5.88 8.61
CA MET A 20 12.48 7.15 7.89
C MET A 20 11.66 8.14 8.72
N PRO A 21 12.23 8.65 9.82
CA PRO A 21 11.49 9.53 10.73
C PRO A 21 11.12 10.84 10.05
N GLY A 22 9.95 11.35 10.39
CA GLY A 22 9.46 12.63 9.89
C GLY A 22 8.82 12.58 8.50
N VAL A 23 8.70 11.40 7.89
CA VAL A 23 8.01 11.24 6.60
C VAL A 23 6.52 11.07 6.85
N THR A 24 5.71 11.87 6.15
CA THR A 24 4.25 11.78 6.24
C THR A 24 3.72 10.85 5.15
N MET A 25 2.92 9.86 5.56
CA MET A 25 2.25 8.95 4.63
C MET A 25 0.90 9.53 4.21
N TYR A 26 0.69 9.71 2.91
CA TYR A 26 -0.57 10.17 2.34
C TYR A 26 -1.25 9.02 1.58
N GLU A 27 -2.57 8.96 1.65
CA GLU A 27 -3.36 7.97 0.91
C GLU A 27 -3.66 8.43 -0.52
N ASP A 28 -3.79 9.74 -0.72
CA ASP A 28 -4.13 10.33 -2.02
C ASP A 28 -2.97 11.19 -2.52
N PRO A 29 -2.32 10.81 -3.65
CA PRO A 29 -1.20 11.57 -4.19
C PRO A 29 -1.59 12.94 -4.76
N ASN A 30 -2.87 13.21 -4.94
CA ASN A 30 -3.37 14.46 -5.51
C ASN A 30 -3.79 15.49 -4.47
N GLN A 31 -3.57 15.22 -3.19
CA GLN A 31 -3.89 16.17 -2.13
C GLN A 31 -3.05 17.44 -2.27
N GLN A 32 -3.74 18.57 -2.24
CA GLN A 32 -3.07 19.87 -2.19
C GLN A 32 -2.46 20.09 -0.81
N GLY A 33 -1.32 20.77 -0.79
CA GLY A 33 -0.62 21.06 0.46
C GLY A 33 0.20 19.92 1.02
N THR A 34 0.64 19.00 0.14
CA THR A 34 1.56 17.94 0.52
C THR A 34 2.86 18.52 1.10
N GLU A 35 3.18 18.14 2.33
CA GLU A 35 4.43 18.51 2.97
C GLU A 35 5.48 17.45 2.71
N THR A 36 6.68 17.87 2.33
CA THR A 36 7.81 16.96 2.15
C THR A 36 8.67 16.91 3.41
N PRO A 37 9.29 15.77 3.72
CA PRO A 37 9.26 14.49 2.99
C PRO A 37 7.92 13.76 3.13
N ALA A 38 7.47 13.15 2.04
CA ALA A 38 6.18 12.49 1.98
C ALA A 38 6.27 11.14 1.27
N MET A 39 5.36 10.23 1.62
CA MET A 39 5.19 8.95 0.94
C MET A 39 3.75 8.77 0.50
N PHE A 40 3.57 8.11 -0.64
CA PHE A 40 2.27 7.71 -1.16
C PHE A 40 2.30 6.22 -1.49
N LEU A 41 1.27 5.50 -1.10
CA LEU A 41 1.12 4.09 -1.48
C LEU A 41 0.08 4.01 -2.59
N GLN A 42 0.50 3.65 -3.80
CA GLN A 42 -0.36 3.57 -4.97
C GLN A 42 -0.48 2.13 -5.45
N GLN A 43 -1.69 1.72 -5.83
CA GLN A 43 -1.91 0.43 -6.43
C GLN A 43 -1.62 0.51 -7.93
N ARG A 44 -0.74 -0.36 -8.41
CA ARG A 44 -0.38 -0.47 -9.83
C ARG A 44 -1.29 -1.44 -10.56
N TYR A 45 -1.55 -2.59 -9.95
CA TYR A 45 -2.45 -3.62 -10.48
C TYR A 45 -2.98 -4.48 -9.34
N SER A 46 -4.09 -5.14 -9.60
CA SER A 46 -4.64 -6.17 -8.71
C SER A 46 -5.22 -7.27 -9.57
N ASN A 47 -4.86 -8.51 -9.27
CA ASN A 47 -5.53 -9.67 -9.86
C ASN A 47 -5.85 -10.69 -8.79
N ILE A 48 -6.88 -11.48 -9.04
CA ILE A 48 -7.33 -12.51 -8.13
C ILE A 48 -7.52 -13.81 -8.90
N GLN A 49 -7.03 -14.91 -8.35
CA GLN A 49 -7.11 -16.21 -8.99
C GLN A 49 -7.65 -17.23 -8.00
N LYS A 50 -8.70 -17.95 -8.44
CA LYS A 50 -9.28 -19.03 -7.64
C LYS A 50 -8.36 -20.24 -7.66
N GLN A 51 -8.11 -20.80 -6.48
CA GLN A 51 -7.33 -22.00 -6.32
C GLN A 51 -8.22 -23.25 -6.31
N THR A 52 -7.64 -24.42 -6.47
CA THR A 52 -8.38 -25.69 -6.51
C THR A 52 -9.06 -26.04 -5.20
N ASP A 53 -8.61 -25.47 -4.09
CA ASP A 53 -9.16 -25.69 -2.75
C ASP A 53 -10.30 -24.75 -2.36
N GLY A 54 -10.77 -23.91 -3.30
CA GLY A 54 -11.83 -22.94 -3.06
C GLY A 54 -11.36 -21.61 -2.50
N TYR A 55 -10.07 -21.47 -2.22
CA TYR A 55 -9.46 -20.19 -1.81
C TYR A 55 -9.08 -19.36 -3.03
N TYR A 56 -8.83 -18.12 -2.79
CA TYR A 56 -8.32 -17.20 -3.81
C TYR A 56 -6.94 -16.68 -3.42
N ILE A 57 -6.09 -16.43 -4.39
CA ILE A 57 -4.85 -15.69 -4.20
C ILE A 57 -5.02 -14.35 -4.89
N ARG A 58 -4.90 -13.28 -4.12
CA ARG A 58 -4.94 -11.90 -4.62
C ARG A 58 -3.51 -11.38 -4.70
N ARG A 59 -3.11 -10.95 -5.89
CA ARG A 59 -1.79 -10.34 -6.13
C ARG A 59 -1.98 -8.87 -6.38
N ILE A 60 -1.30 -8.04 -5.60
CA ILE A 60 -1.46 -6.59 -5.65
C ILE A 60 -0.08 -5.99 -5.87
N GLY A 61 0.07 -5.33 -7.02
CA GLY A 61 1.27 -4.56 -7.32
C GLY A 61 1.15 -3.16 -6.74
N LEU A 62 2.17 -2.74 -6.00
CA LEU A 62 2.18 -1.49 -5.27
C LEU A 62 3.39 -0.66 -5.64
N ASP A 63 3.23 0.65 -5.56
CA ASP A 63 4.29 1.64 -5.72
C ASP A 63 4.30 2.51 -4.46
N LEU A 64 5.37 2.40 -3.69
CA LEU A 64 5.61 3.29 -2.56
C LEU A 64 6.45 4.45 -3.08
N THR A 65 5.78 5.57 -3.32
CA THR A 65 6.41 6.76 -3.90
C THR A 65 6.90 7.67 -2.78
N TYR A 66 8.18 8.01 -2.81
CA TYR A 66 8.81 8.88 -1.81
C TYR A 66 9.22 10.19 -2.45
N LEU A 67 8.82 11.29 -1.82
CA LEU A 67 9.06 12.64 -2.28
C LEU A 67 9.81 13.46 -1.23
N GLU A 68 10.88 14.11 -1.69
CA GLU A 68 11.61 15.13 -0.93
C GLU A 68 11.40 16.50 -1.61
N ASP A 69 11.81 17.56 -0.94
CA ASP A 69 11.83 18.91 -1.53
C ASP A 69 12.76 18.93 -2.75
N TYR A 70 12.21 19.18 -3.93
CA TYR A 70 12.97 19.17 -5.18
C TYR A 70 14.03 20.29 -5.26
N ASN A 71 13.99 21.26 -4.36
CA ASN A 71 15.01 22.32 -4.29
C ASN A 71 16.30 21.89 -3.57
N LEU A 72 16.31 20.71 -2.96
CA LEU A 72 17.50 20.19 -2.28
C LEU A 72 18.59 19.86 -3.29
N THR A 73 19.83 20.26 -2.99
CA THR A 73 20.97 20.02 -3.89
C THR A 73 21.44 18.56 -3.86
N ASP A 74 21.14 17.84 -2.78
CA ASP A 74 21.51 16.43 -2.59
C ASP A 74 20.32 15.46 -2.79
N LEU A 75 19.34 15.87 -3.59
CA LEU A 75 18.09 15.13 -3.78
C LEU A 75 18.32 13.69 -4.24
N HIS A 76 19.14 13.49 -5.27
CA HIS A 76 19.43 12.15 -5.79
C HIS A 76 20.04 11.24 -4.73
N ARG A 77 20.99 11.77 -3.97
CA ARG A 77 21.64 11.04 -2.86
C ARG A 77 20.63 10.63 -1.80
N ARG A 78 19.70 11.51 -1.47
CA ARG A 78 18.63 11.22 -0.49
C ARG A 78 17.71 10.13 -0.98
N TYR A 79 17.33 10.15 -2.25
CA TYR A 79 16.51 9.09 -2.85
C TYR A 79 17.26 7.76 -2.88
N LEU A 80 18.54 7.77 -3.23
CA LEU A 80 19.35 6.55 -3.23
C LEU A 80 19.47 5.96 -1.82
N ALA A 81 19.71 6.79 -0.82
CA ALA A 81 19.78 6.33 0.58
C ALA A 81 18.44 5.76 1.05
N ALA A 82 17.34 6.39 0.68
CA ALA A 82 16.00 5.88 1.01
C ALA A 82 15.74 4.54 0.34
N ALA A 83 16.10 4.38 -0.93
CA ALA A 83 15.93 3.13 -1.67
C ALA A 83 16.74 1.99 -1.03
N GLU A 84 17.98 2.26 -0.66
CA GLU A 84 18.84 1.28 0.00
C GLU A 84 18.29 0.89 1.38
N ALA A 85 17.78 1.85 2.14
CA ALA A 85 17.13 1.57 3.42
C ALA A 85 15.89 0.70 3.25
N LEU A 86 15.05 0.99 2.26
CA LEU A 86 13.87 0.19 1.95
C LEU A 86 14.25 -1.23 1.52
N ASP A 87 15.30 -1.40 0.73
CA ASP A 87 15.80 -2.73 0.35
C ASP A 87 16.14 -3.60 1.56
N LEU A 88 16.66 -2.99 2.63
CA LEU A 88 17.02 -3.72 3.84
C LEU A 88 15.82 -4.11 4.70
N VAL A 89 14.72 -3.35 4.67
CA VAL A 89 13.62 -3.53 5.62
C VAL A 89 12.33 -4.04 4.99
N MET A 90 12.19 -4.00 3.66
CA MET A 90 10.92 -4.29 2.99
C MET A 90 10.73 -5.75 2.58
N ASP A 91 11.63 -6.66 2.95
CA ASP A 91 11.44 -8.08 2.64
C ASP A 91 10.15 -8.62 3.26
N THR A 92 9.98 -8.35 4.55
CA THR A 92 8.75 -8.66 5.29
C THR A 92 8.40 -7.49 6.19
N PHE A 93 7.11 -7.28 6.40
CA PHE A 93 6.64 -6.22 7.29
C PHE A 93 5.33 -6.62 7.95
N PRO A 94 5.02 -6.05 9.14
CA PRO A 94 3.79 -6.39 9.85
C PRO A 94 2.57 -5.74 9.21
N TYR A 95 1.47 -6.47 9.23
CA TYR A 95 0.14 -5.99 8.83
C TYR A 95 -0.77 -6.16 10.03
N SER A 96 -1.25 -5.05 10.58
CA SER A 96 -2.11 -5.05 11.75
C SER A 96 -3.49 -4.52 11.40
N ASP A 97 -4.50 -5.37 11.58
CA ASP A 97 -5.89 -4.96 11.48
C ASP A 97 -6.39 -4.55 12.87
N GLU A 98 -6.76 -3.29 13.04
CA GLU A 98 -7.22 -2.75 14.31
C GLU A 98 -8.46 -3.48 14.85
N LYS A 99 -9.26 -4.08 13.97
CA LYS A 99 -10.52 -4.73 14.35
C LYS A 99 -10.34 -6.15 14.89
N SER A 100 -9.21 -6.80 14.61
CA SER A 100 -9.03 -8.21 14.90
C SER A 100 -7.95 -8.52 15.94
N ASP A 101 -7.28 -7.51 16.49
CA ASP A 101 -6.15 -7.67 17.43
C ASP A 101 -5.05 -8.62 16.92
N SER A 102 -5.07 -8.95 15.64
CA SER A 102 -4.10 -9.84 15.03
C SER A 102 -3.09 -9.07 14.20
N THR A 103 -1.84 -9.48 14.31
CA THR A 103 -0.76 -8.98 13.46
C THR A 103 -0.26 -10.12 12.60
N GLU A 104 -0.25 -9.92 11.29
CA GLU A 104 0.30 -10.88 10.35
C GLU A 104 1.56 -10.32 9.72
N VAL A 105 2.38 -11.19 9.16
CA VAL A 105 3.59 -10.80 8.44
C VAL A 105 3.33 -10.93 6.95
N ILE A 106 3.56 -9.84 6.23
CA ILE A 106 3.42 -9.80 4.78
C ILE A 106 4.80 -9.76 4.15
N ARG A 107 4.98 -10.53 3.07
CA ARG A 107 6.20 -10.53 2.28
C ARG A 107 6.02 -9.69 1.03
N ALA A 108 7.02 -8.89 0.71
CA ALA A 108 7.11 -8.15 -0.54
C ALA A 108 7.85 -8.99 -1.58
N PHE A 109 7.23 -9.21 -2.73
CA PHE A 109 7.77 -9.95 -3.87
C PHE A 109 8.15 -8.98 -4.99
N ASP A 110 9.09 -9.40 -5.83
CA ASP A 110 9.45 -8.68 -7.06
C ASP A 110 9.79 -7.22 -6.80
N ARG A 111 10.60 -6.99 -5.79
CA ARG A 111 10.99 -5.64 -5.37
C ARG A 111 11.95 -5.01 -6.37
N SER A 112 11.62 -3.79 -6.78
CA SER A 112 12.47 -2.98 -7.64
C SER A 112 12.21 -1.51 -7.36
N TRP A 113 13.16 -0.65 -7.71
CA TRP A 113 12.95 0.77 -7.54
C TRP A 113 13.59 1.56 -8.68
N THR A 114 13.02 2.72 -8.94
CA THR A 114 13.53 3.68 -9.91
C THR A 114 13.50 5.07 -9.30
N ILE A 115 14.47 5.89 -9.67
CA ILE A 115 14.51 7.30 -9.27
C ILE A 115 14.26 8.13 -10.51
N ASP A 116 13.13 8.84 -10.51
CA ASP A 116 12.84 9.87 -11.50
C ASP A 116 13.35 11.21 -11.01
N LEU A 117 13.24 12.25 -11.84
CA LEU A 117 13.65 13.60 -11.46
C LEU A 117 12.94 14.09 -10.20
N ASP A 118 11.70 13.68 -10.00
CA ASP A 118 10.83 14.20 -8.97
C ASP A 118 10.56 13.23 -7.81
N ALA A 119 10.87 11.92 -7.95
CA ALA A 119 10.45 10.95 -6.95
C ALA A 119 11.26 9.66 -7.00
N LEU A 120 11.27 8.97 -5.85
CA LEU A 120 11.67 7.57 -5.76
C LEU A 120 10.42 6.71 -5.83
N HIS A 121 10.41 5.71 -6.72
CA HIS A 121 9.34 4.74 -6.85
C HIS A 121 9.85 3.37 -6.40
N TYR A 122 9.40 2.92 -5.24
CA TYR A 122 9.72 1.59 -4.72
C TYR A 122 8.54 0.66 -5.01
N LYS A 123 8.75 -0.29 -5.92
CA LYS A 123 7.71 -1.17 -6.44
C LYS A 123 7.85 -2.56 -5.87
N PHE A 124 6.72 -3.16 -5.50
CA PHE A 124 6.67 -4.52 -4.98
C PHE A 124 5.28 -5.12 -5.16
N GLU A 125 5.20 -6.44 -4.99
CA GLU A 125 3.94 -7.17 -5.05
C GLU A 125 3.68 -7.81 -3.69
N VAL A 126 2.45 -7.71 -3.20
CA VAL A 126 1.99 -8.50 -2.06
C VAL A 126 1.01 -9.56 -2.55
N ARG A 127 1.01 -10.71 -1.87
CA ARG A 127 0.14 -11.84 -2.20
C ARG A 127 -0.66 -12.19 -0.97
N VAL A 128 -1.99 -12.14 -1.11
CA VAL A 128 -2.92 -12.32 0.00
C VAL A 128 -3.84 -13.48 -0.32
N ARG A 129 -3.92 -14.43 0.61
CA ARG A 129 -4.87 -15.53 0.52
C ARG A 129 -6.22 -15.06 1.03
N VAL A 130 -7.26 -15.23 0.22
CA VAL A 130 -8.63 -14.83 0.55
C VAL A 130 -9.47 -16.09 0.74
N THR A 131 -10.08 -16.24 1.92
CA THR A 131 -10.96 -17.36 2.22
C THR A 131 -12.31 -17.20 1.52
N PRO A 132 -13.10 -18.27 1.32
CA PRO A 132 -14.44 -18.15 0.77
C PRO A 132 -15.35 -17.24 1.59
N GLU A 133 -15.23 -17.24 2.92
CA GLU A 133 -16.00 -16.39 3.82
C GLU A 133 -15.63 -14.90 3.62
N GLU A 134 -14.34 -14.59 3.52
CA GLU A 134 -13.87 -13.23 3.27
C GLU A 134 -14.34 -12.73 1.91
N ALA A 135 -14.31 -13.58 0.88
CA ALA A 135 -14.82 -13.24 -0.45
C ALA A 135 -16.31 -12.90 -0.41
N ALA A 136 -17.10 -13.65 0.34
CA ALA A 136 -18.53 -13.39 0.51
C ALA A 136 -18.79 -12.05 1.20
N VAL A 137 -17.99 -11.69 2.22
CA VAL A 137 -18.10 -10.40 2.91
C VAL A 137 -17.77 -9.24 1.96
N LEU A 138 -16.73 -9.39 1.15
CA LEU A 138 -16.33 -8.37 0.18
C LEU A 138 -17.42 -8.17 -0.90
N MET A 139 -18.05 -9.24 -1.36
CA MET A 139 -19.17 -9.17 -2.32
C MET A 139 -20.37 -8.43 -1.74
N LYS A 140 -20.73 -8.69 -0.48
CA LYS A 140 -21.82 -7.99 0.21
C LYS A 140 -21.54 -6.50 0.34
N ARG A 141 -20.31 -6.12 0.66
CA ARG A 141 -19.90 -4.70 0.75
C ARG A 141 -20.02 -4.01 -0.60
N ALA A 142 -19.63 -4.67 -1.68
CA ALA A 142 -19.77 -4.14 -3.04
C ALA A 142 -21.24 -3.91 -3.42
N ASP A 143 -22.11 -4.89 -3.14
CA ASP A 143 -23.55 -4.79 -3.41
C ASP A 143 -24.18 -3.62 -2.65
N LEU A 144 -23.87 -3.46 -1.35
CA LEU A 144 -24.35 -2.35 -0.54
C LEU A 144 -23.91 -0.99 -1.11
N THR A 145 -22.69 -0.89 -1.59
CA THR A 145 -22.17 0.34 -2.19
C THR A 145 -22.93 0.69 -3.47
N ILE A 146 -23.22 -0.30 -4.31
CA ILE A 146 -24.00 -0.11 -5.54
C ILE A 146 -25.42 0.34 -5.23
N GLU A 147 -26.10 -0.30 -4.28
CA GLU A 147 -27.46 0.08 -3.85
C GLU A 147 -27.54 1.51 -3.35
N VAL A 148 -26.58 1.95 -2.54
CA VAL A 148 -26.52 3.32 -2.04
C VAL A 148 -26.37 4.32 -3.19
N LYS A 149 -25.51 4.05 -4.17
CA LYS A 149 -25.32 4.92 -5.34
C LYS A 149 -26.58 5.01 -6.20
N GLU A 150 -27.27 3.91 -6.42
CA GLU A 150 -28.53 3.89 -7.17
C GLU A 150 -29.62 4.69 -6.46
N ALA A 151 -29.74 4.57 -5.15
CA ALA A 151 -30.67 5.34 -4.34
C ALA A 151 -30.41 6.85 -4.42
N GLU A 152 -29.16 7.28 -4.40
CA GLU A 152 -28.76 8.68 -4.53
C GLU A 152 -29.07 9.23 -5.93
N GLN A 153 -28.90 8.42 -6.98
CA GLN A 153 -29.22 8.83 -8.36
C GLN A 153 -30.72 8.94 -8.62
N ASN A 154 -31.53 8.14 -7.95
CA ASN A 154 -32.98 8.10 -8.13
C ASN A 154 -33.73 9.07 -7.17
N GLY A 155 -33.02 9.70 -6.28
CA GLY A 155 -33.56 10.70 -5.35
C GLY A 155 -33.32 12.10 -5.82
#